data_11f1bc669b400cbd045bb624769ff0c6
#
_entry.id   11f1bc669b400cbd045bb624769ff0c6
#
_cell.length_a   1.000
_cell.length_b   1.000
_cell.length_c   1.000
_cell.angle_alpha   90.00
_cell.angle_beta   90.00
_cell.angle_gamma   90.00
#
_symmetry.space_group_name_H-M   'P 1'
#
loop_
_entity.id
_entity.type
_entity.pdbx_description
1 polymer ?
#
loop_
_entity_poly.entity_id
_entity_poly.type
_entity_poly.pdbx_seq_one_letter_code
_entity_poly.pdbx_strand_id
1 'polypeptide(L)'
;MRFSATLVFLSCVGLLAGCANPRFLVVGQSTITDVRARMGTPTDTRVDRNGDQLWDYATGPEGFETHRVRIGADGKVKEVTQPLTEDQFARVVPGTMAKSDVRELLGPPSDETTYGAGLTWSWRFKRIGVQPGYMVVSFNPDGTVKDKIVIIDPSGDSPMD
;
A
#
# COMPACT_ATOMS: atom_id res chain seq x y z
N MET A 1 -52.84 27.73 24.04
CA MET A 1 -51.62 27.87 23.21
C MET A 1 -50.60 26.88 23.70
N ARG A 2 -50.39 25.79 22.93
CA ARG A 2 -49.42 24.73 23.28
C ARG A 2 -48.25 24.83 22.30
N PHE A 3 -47.07 25.22 22.78
CA PHE A 3 -45.83 25.22 21.98
C PHE A 3 -45.19 23.85 22.04
N SER A 4 -45.18 23.13 20.90
CA SER A 4 -44.39 21.91 20.74
C SER A 4 -42.96 22.29 20.36
N ALA A 5 -42.03 22.00 21.24
CA ALA A 5 -40.60 22.11 20.96
C ALA A 5 -40.12 20.86 20.22
N THR A 6 -39.81 21.02 18.94
CA THR A 6 -39.20 19.97 18.12
C THR A 6 -37.70 19.96 18.37
N LEU A 7 -37.23 18.90 19.04
CA LEU A 7 -35.80 18.67 19.31
C LEU A 7 -35.14 18.10 18.03
N VAL A 8 -34.35 18.90 17.35
CA VAL A 8 -33.53 18.45 16.21
C VAL A 8 -32.27 17.82 16.75
N PHE A 9 -32.16 16.49 16.68
CA PHE A 9 -30.92 15.74 16.95
C PHE A 9 -30.00 15.91 15.74
N LEU A 10 -29.01 16.79 15.87
CA LEU A 10 -27.91 16.92 14.92
C LEU A 10 -26.92 15.78 15.15
N SER A 11 -27.03 14.70 14.36
CA SER A 11 -26.11 13.57 14.38
C SER A 11 -24.78 13.99 13.74
N CYS A 12 -23.80 14.38 14.54
CA CYS A 12 -22.41 14.54 14.11
C CYS A 12 -21.82 13.15 13.83
N VAL A 13 -21.84 12.72 12.56
CA VAL A 13 -21.02 11.61 12.08
C VAL A 13 -19.57 12.11 12.01
N GLY A 14 -18.83 11.92 13.08
CA GLY A 14 -17.39 12.15 13.11
C GLY A 14 -16.69 11.16 12.19
N LEU A 15 -16.15 11.62 11.07
CA LEU A 15 -15.18 10.89 10.26
C LEU A 15 -13.90 10.74 11.11
N LEU A 16 -13.80 9.62 11.81
CA LEU A 16 -12.55 9.18 12.42
C LEU A 16 -11.64 8.73 11.26
N ALA A 17 -10.81 9.63 10.75
CA ALA A 17 -9.63 9.28 9.98
C ALA A 17 -8.67 8.54 10.92
N GLY A 18 -8.91 7.24 11.13
CA GLY A 18 -8.02 6.38 11.89
C GLY A 18 -6.72 6.22 11.12
N CYS A 19 -5.59 6.64 11.71
CA CYS A 19 -4.28 6.28 11.19
C CYS A 19 -4.21 4.75 11.09
N ALA A 20 -4.01 4.23 9.89
CA ALA A 20 -3.87 2.79 9.66
C ALA A 20 -2.67 2.25 10.44
N ASN A 21 -2.93 1.61 11.58
CA ASN A 21 -1.87 1.10 12.45
C ASN A 21 -2.00 -0.42 12.62
N PRO A 22 -1.11 -1.21 12.00
CA PRO A 22 -1.18 -2.67 12.05
C PRO A 22 -0.73 -3.28 13.39
N ARG A 23 -0.16 -2.50 14.32
CA ARG A 23 0.45 -3.00 15.58
C ARG A 23 -0.49 -3.80 16.48
N PHE A 24 -1.80 -3.65 16.29
CA PHE A 24 -2.80 -4.35 17.11
C PHE A 24 -3.45 -5.53 16.39
N LEU A 25 -2.96 -5.91 15.21
CA LEU A 25 -3.41 -7.10 14.53
C LEU A 25 -2.61 -8.31 15.02
N VAL A 26 -3.35 -9.37 15.43
CA VAL A 26 -2.76 -10.62 15.91
C VAL A 26 -2.95 -11.70 14.85
N VAL A 27 -1.84 -12.20 14.30
CA VAL A 27 -1.84 -13.28 13.30
C VAL A 27 -2.55 -14.52 13.86
N GLY A 28 -3.41 -15.13 13.05
CA GLY A 28 -4.23 -16.29 13.41
C GLY A 28 -5.47 -15.97 14.25
N GLN A 29 -5.64 -14.74 14.74
CA GLN A 29 -6.76 -14.35 15.61
C GLN A 29 -7.60 -13.21 15.00
N SER A 30 -6.96 -12.11 14.61
CA SER A 30 -7.67 -10.95 14.05
C SER A 30 -8.41 -11.30 12.76
N THR A 31 -9.65 -10.82 12.67
CA THR A 31 -10.55 -11.05 11.54
C THR A 31 -10.53 -9.89 10.55
N ILE A 32 -11.17 -10.07 9.38
CA ILE A 32 -11.45 -8.98 8.42
C ILE A 32 -12.11 -7.77 9.10
N THR A 33 -13.04 -8.01 10.02
CA THR A 33 -13.72 -6.93 10.77
C THR A 33 -12.74 -6.16 11.63
N ASP A 34 -11.82 -6.85 12.30
CA ASP A 34 -10.79 -6.22 13.13
C ASP A 34 -9.83 -5.39 12.27
N VAL A 35 -9.43 -5.91 11.09
CA VAL A 35 -8.60 -5.18 10.15
C VAL A 35 -9.28 -3.88 9.71
N ARG A 36 -10.55 -3.94 9.28
CA ARG A 36 -11.32 -2.76 8.89
C ARG A 36 -11.51 -1.75 10.02
N ALA A 37 -11.81 -2.24 11.22
CA ALA A 37 -12.00 -1.36 12.38
C ALA A 37 -10.72 -0.61 12.78
N ARG A 38 -9.54 -1.23 12.58
CA ARG A 38 -8.25 -0.68 13.03
C ARG A 38 -7.49 0.08 11.94
N MET A 39 -7.62 -0.36 10.69
CA MET A 39 -6.87 0.18 9.57
C MET A 39 -7.73 0.92 8.55
N GLY A 40 -9.05 0.86 8.69
CA GLY A 40 -9.97 1.51 7.76
C GLY A 40 -10.10 0.77 6.43
N THR A 41 -10.36 1.54 5.37
CA THR A 41 -10.46 1.01 4.00
C THR A 41 -9.07 0.84 3.40
N PRO A 42 -8.74 -0.35 2.86
CA PRO A 42 -7.47 -0.55 2.16
C PRO A 42 -7.40 0.31 0.89
N THR A 43 -6.20 0.73 0.51
CA THR A 43 -5.93 1.45 -0.74
C THR A 43 -5.99 0.54 -1.96
N ASP A 44 -5.69 -0.75 -1.78
CA ASP A 44 -5.82 -1.78 -2.82
C ASP A 44 -6.19 -3.13 -2.20
N THR A 45 -6.98 -3.91 -2.95
CA THR A 45 -7.34 -5.27 -2.56
C THR A 45 -7.22 -6.20 -3.75
N ARG A 46 -6.65 -7.39 -3.55
CA ARG A 46 -6.54 -8.43 -4.57
C ARG A 46 -6.49 -9.81 -3.92
N VAL A 47 -6.62 -10.83 -4.74
CA VAL A 47 -6.45 -12.23 -4.32
C VAL A 47 -5.13 -12.73 -4.90
N ASP A 48 -4.31 -13.37 -4.08
CA ASP A 48 -3.07 -13.97 -4.54
C ASP A 48 -3.30 -15.36 -5.17
N ARG A 49 -2.22 -15.97 -5.67
CA ARG A 49 -2.27 -17.29 -6.32
C ARG A 49 -2.71 -18.43 -5.40
N ASN A 50 -2.66 -18.23 -4.09
CA ASN A 50 -3.08 -19.20 -3.07
C ASN A 50 -4.54 -19.01 -2.65
N GLY A 51 -5.23 -18.00 -3.19
CA GLY A 51 -6.60 -17.67 -2.82
C GLY A 51 -6.72 -16.80 -1.57
N ASP A 52 -5.60 -16.33 -0.99
CA ASP A 52 -5.62 -15.41 0.14
C ASP A 52 -5.88 -13.98 -0.35
N GLN A 53 -6.62 -13.20 0.46
CA GLN A 53 -6.82 -11.78 0.17
C GLN A 53 -5.59 -10.99 0.62
N LEU A 54 -5.08 -10.13 -0.25
CA LEU A 54 -4.04 -9.16 0.06
C LEU A 54 -4.69 -7.77 0.14
N TRP A 55 -4.61 -7.15 1.30
CA TRP A 55 -5.08 -5.80 1.54
C TRP A 55 -3.90 -4.88 1.80
N ASP A 56 -3.68 -3.93 0.89
CA ASP A 56 -2.61 -2.96 0.99
C ASP A 56 -3.13 -1.62 1.53
N TYR A 57 -2.39 -1.07 2.46
CA TYR A 57 -2.62 0.23 3.09
C TYR A 57 -1.40 1.10 2.85
N ALA A 58 -1.40 1.83 1.73
CA ALA A 58 -0.37 2.80 1.45
C ALA A 58 -0.55 4.04 2.35
N THR A 59 0.54 4.59 2.85
CA THR A 59 0.52 5.77 3.73
C THR A 59 0.27 7.10 2.99
N GLY A 60 -0.22 6.99 1.74
CA GLY A 60 -0.56 8.11 0.86
C GLY A 60 0.48 8.32 -0.24
N PRO A 61 0.21 9.23 -1.21
CA PRO A 61 1.12 9.46 -2.34
C PRO A 61 2.50 9.98 -1.90
N GLU A 62 2.56 10.70 -0.79
CA GLU A 62 3.81 11.15 -0.16
C GLU A 62 4.36 10.15 0.88
N GLY A 63 3.64 9.07 1.14
CA GLY A 63 4.05 8.07 2.12
C GLY A 63 5.15 7.15 1.61
N PHE A 64 5.92 6.60 2.54
CA PHE A 64 7.07 5.75 2.25
C PHE A 64 6.84 4.29 2.62
N GLU A 65 5.66 3.96 3.11
CA GLU A 65 5.33 2.64 3.63
C GLU A 65 4.00 2.15 3.07
N THR A 66 3.92 0.85 2.88
CA THR A 66 2.68 0.14 2.59
C THR A 66 2.55 -0.99 3.58
N HIS A 67 1.51 -0.98 4.40
CA HIS A 67 1.21 -2.10 5.26
C HIS A 67 0.35 -3.09 4.48
N ARG A 68 0.84 -4.30 4.29
CA ARG A 68 0.10 -5.40 3.66
C ARG A 68 -0.43 -6.34 4.71
N VAL A 69 -1.74 -6.59 4.67
CA VAL A 69 -2.40 -7.61 5.47
C VAL A 69 -2.83 -8.75 4.56
N ARG A 70 -2.29 -9.95 4.80
CA ARG A 70 -2.73 -11.18 4.15
C ARG A 70 -3.82 -11.82 4.99
N ILE A 71 -4.96 -12.11 4.38
CA ILE A 71 -6.14 -12.68 5.04
C ILE A 71 -6.47 -14.02 4.36
N GLY A 72 -6.54 -15.07 5.15
CA GLY A 72 -6.84 -16.41 4.67
C GLY A 72 -8.31 -16.60 4.28
N ALA A 73 -8.60 -17.74 3.65
CA ALA A 73 -9.96 -18.13 3.28
C ALA A 73 -10.90 -18.26 4.51
N ASP A 74 -10.34 -18.48 5.69
CA ASP A 74 -11.06 -18.48 6.98
C ASP A 74 -11.39 -17.07 7.51
N GLY A 75 -11.02 -16.01 6.77
CA GLY A 75 -11.23 -14.62 7.15
C GLY A 75 -10.30 -14.10 8.25
N LYS A 76 -9.24 -14.83 8.59
CA LYS A 76 -8.27 -14.43 9.62
C LYS A 76 -6.98 -13.90 9.01
N VAL A 77 -6.34 -12.98 9.73
CA VAL A 77 -5.03 -12.45 9.37
C VAL A 77 -3.99 -13.56 9.45
N LYS A 78 -3.34 -13.86 8.32
CA LYS A 78 -2.21 -14.80 8.22
C LYS A 78 -0.87 -14.11 8.39
N GLU A 79 -0.78 -12.87 7.92
CA GLU A 79 0.49 -12.15 7.89
C GLU A 79 0.25 -10.64 7.80
N VAL A 80 1.17 -9.87 8.39
CA VAL A 80 1.25 -8.42 8.24
C VAL A 80 2.68 -8.07 7.85
N THR A 81 2.86 -7.46 6.68
CA THR A 81 4.19 -7.16 6.10
C THR A 81 4.28 -5.75 5.54
N GLN A 82 5.53 -5.32 5.31
CA GLN A 82 5.88 -4.14 4.52
C GLN A 82 6.53 -4.62 3.22
N PRO A 83 5.82 -4.51 2.06
CA PRO A 83 6.34 -5.01 0.79
C PRO A 83 7.42 -4.13 0.16
N LEU A 84 7.54 -2.85 0.58
CA LEU A 84 8.51 -1.91 -0.02
C LEU A 84 9.84 -1.97 0.71
N THR A 85 10.57 -3.07 0.53
CA THR A 85 11.88 -3.32 1.11
C THR A 85 12.90 -3.69 0.03
N GLU A 86 14.19 -3.45 0.29
CA GLU A 86 15.26 -3.78 -0.65
C GLU A 86 15.28 -5.27 -1.01
N ASP A 87 14.99 -6.16 -0.06
CA ASP A 87 14.89 -7.60 -0.30
C ASP A 87 13.76 -7.94 -1.29
N GLN A 88 12.61 -7.28 -1.17
CA GLN A 88 11.51 -7.46 -2.12
C GLN A 88 11.86 -6.86 -3.50
N PHE A 89 12.54 -5.73 -3.54
CA PHE A 89 13.00 -5.12 -4.79
C PHE A 89 14.01 -6.02 -5.52
N ALA A 90 14.89 -6.69 -4.78
CA ALA A 90 15.84 -7.64 -5.35
C ALA A 90 15.14 -8.79 -6.11
N ARG A 91 13.94 -9.18 -5.66
CA ARG A 91 13.13 -10.26 -6.27
C ARG A 91 12.47 -9.88 -7.61
N VAL A 92 12.43 -8.61 -7.97
CA VAL A 92 11.96 -8.20 -9.31
C VAL A 92 13.00 -8.61 -10.33
N VAL A 93 12.63 -9.50 -11.27
CA VAL A 93 13.56 -10.06 -12.27
C VAL A 93 13.20 -9.57 -13.67
N PRO A 94 14.04 -8.71 -14.28
CA PRO A 94 13.86 -8.29 -15.66
C PRO A 94 13.81 -9.46 -16.65
N GLY A 95 13.01 -9.30 -17.71
CA GLY A 95 12.83 -10.30 -18.77
C GLY A 95 11.97 -11.51 -18.39
N THR A 96 11.63 -11.68 -17.11
CA THR A 96 10.88 -12.84 -16.61
C THR A 96 9.53 -12.50 -16.02
N MET A 97 9.49 -11.45 -15.19
CA MET A 97 8.27 -11.06 -14.49
C MET A 97 7.38 -10.17 -15.35
N ALA A 98 6.07 -10.39 -15.26
CA ALA A 98 5.05 -9.51 -15.83
C ALA A 98 4.62 -8.42 -14.82
N LYS A 99 3.87 -7.41 -15.30
CA LYS A 99 3.26 -6.36 -14.45
C LYS A 99 2.48 -6.94 -13.28
N SER A 100 1.71 -8.00 -13.52
CA SER A 100 0.94 -8.69 -12.48
C SER A 100 1.81 -9.23 -11.36
N ASP A 101 2.97 -9.79 -11.70
CA ASP A 101 3.91 -10.36 -10.72
C ASP A 101 4.54 -9.26 -9.86
N VAL A 102 4.91 -8.13 -10.50
CA VAL A 102 5.45 -6.96 -9.78
C VAL A 102 4.38 -6.38 -8.84
N ARG A 103 3.13 -6.26 -9.31
CA ARG A 103 2.02 -5.76 -8.48
C ARG A 103 1.69 -6.71 -7.34
N GLU A 104 1.76 -8.02 -7.55
CA GLU A 104 1.60 -9.01 -6.46
C GLU A 104 2.71 -8.86 -5.42
N LEU A 105 3.95 -8.68 -5.87
CA LEU A 105 5.12 -8.56 -5.02
C LEU A 105 5.16 -7.25 -4.23
N LEU A 106 5.05 -6.09 -4.91
CA LEU A 106 5.27 -4.77 -4.33
C LEU A 106 3.98 -4.01 -3.97
N GLY A 107 2.82 -4.43 -4.50
CA GLY A 107 1.56 -3.69 -4.38
C GLY A 107 1.37 -2.65 -5.48
N PRO A 108 0.33 -1.80 -5.35
CA PRO A 108 0.09 -0.74 -6.30
C PRO A 108 1.25 0.25 -6.30
N PRO A 109 1.68 0.75 -7.48
CA PRO A 109 2.69 1.80 -7.54
C PRO A 109 2.16 3.12 -6.98
N SER A 110 3.07 3.97 -6.49
CA SER A 110 2.77 5.34 -6.10
C SER A 110 2.51 6.24 -7.31
N ASP A 111 3.17 5.95 -8.42
CA ASP A 111 3.01 6.67 -9.69
C ASP A 111 3.18 5.74 -10.89
N GLU A 112 2.41 6.02 -11.94
CA GLU A 112 2.49 5.35 -13.24
C GLU A 112 2.70 6.39 -14.33
N THR A 113 3.82 6.32 -15.05
CA THR A 113 4.17 7.25 -16.11
C THR A 113 4.37 6.51 -17.43
N THR A 114 3.83 7.07 -18.51
CA THR A 114 4.01 6.54 -19.87
C THR A 114 4.82 7.51 -20.71
N TYR A 115 5.94 7.05 -21.28
CA TYR A 115 6.74 7.78 -22.24
C TYR A 115 6.80 7.01 -23.57
N GLY A 116 6.15 7.53 -24.61
CA GLY A 116 6.02 6.83 -25.88
C GLY A 116 5.34 5.46 -25.70
N ALA A 117 6.02 4.39 -26.08
CA ALA A 117 5.53 3.01 -25.89
C ALA A 117 5.98 2.38 -24.56
N GLY A 118 6.72 3.10 -23.72
CA GLY A 118 7.25 2.62 -22.44
C GLY A 118 6.36 3.00 -21.28
N LEU A 119 6.03 2.02 -20.42
CA LEU A 119 5.36 2.21 -19.14
C LEU A 119 6.39 2.08 -18.03
N THR A 120 6.31 2.97 -17.05
CA THR A 120 7.17 2.97 -15.87
C THR A 120 6.30 3.08 -14.62
N TRP A 121 6.54 2.22 -13.66
CA TRP A 121 5.94 2.25 -12.32
C TRP A 121 6.97 2.65 -11.30
N SER A 122 6.60 3.48 -10.32
CA SER A 122 7.47 3.86 -9.22
C SER A 122 6.79 3.65 -7.86
N TRP A 123 7.60 3.28 -6.87
CA TRP A 123 7.22 3.14 -5.47
C TRP A 123 8.16 4.00 -4.63
N ARG A 124 7.60 4.90 -3.86
CA ARG A 124 8.37 5.65 -2.87
C ARG A 124 8.58 4.79 -1.62
N PHE A 125 9.80 4.74 -1.11
CA PHE A 125 10.11 3.93 0.07
C PHE A 125 11.12 4.61 0.99
N LYS A 126 11.18 4.17 2.24
CA LYS A 126 12.12 4.68 3.24
C LYS A 126 13.19 3.64 3.53
N ARG A 127 14.45 4.02 3.38
CA ARG A 127 15.60 3.24 3.83
C ARG A 127 15.86 3.53 5.30
N ILE A 128 16.22 2.49 6.08
CA ILE A 128 16.57 2.68 7.50
C ILE A 128 17.84 3.53 7.60
N GLY A 129 17.73 4.68 8.29
CA GLY A 129 18.87 5.58 8.53
C GLY A 129 19.39 6.34 7.31
N VAL A 130 18.66 6.33 6.18
CA VAL A 130 19.05 6.97 4.92
C VAL A 130 17.86 7.77 4.36
N GLN A 131 18.14 8.66 3.40
CA GLN A 131 17.13 9.43 2.69
C GLN A 131 16.10 8.54 1.98
N PRO A 132 14.86 9.04 1.76
CA PRO A 132 13.86 8.36 0.96
C PRO A 132 14.38 8.02 -0.44
N GLY A 133 13.79 7.00 -1.05
CA GLY A 133 14.14 6.61 -2.41
C GLY A 133 12.94 6.17 -3.20
N TYR A 134 13.18 5.91 -4.48
CA TYR A 134 12.21 5.34 -5.41
C TYR A 134 12.71 4.01 -5.94
N MET A 135 11.88 2.98 -5.84
CA MET A 135 11.99 1.80 -6.68
C MET A 135 11.25 2.08 -7.98
N VAL A 136 11.95 2.01 -9.10
CA VAL A 136 11.41 2.28 -10.44
C VAL A 136 11.51 1.01 -11.26
N VAL A 137 10.42 0.61 -11.91
CA VAL A 137 10.35 -0.54 -12.81
C VAL A 137 9.82 -0.08 -14.16
N SER A 138 10.59 -0.32 -15.21
CA SER A 138 10.19 -0.08 -16.60
C SER A 138 9.68 -1.37 -17.21
N PHE A 139 8.69 -1.25 -18.10
CA PHE A 139 8.08 -2.39 -18.77
C PHE A 139 8.24 -2.30 -20.29
N ASN A 140 8.38 -3.45 -20.92
CA ASN A 140 8.25 -3.61 -22.36
C ASN A 140 6.80 -3.43 -22.81
N PRO A 141 6.52 -3.20 -24.10
CA PRO A 141 5.15 -3.09 -24.63
C PRO A 141 4.29 -4.34 -24.37
N ASP A 142 4.89 -5.53 -24.26
CA ASP A 142 4.20 -6.78 -23.92
C ASP A 142 3.87 -6.92 -22.44
N GLY A 143 4.31 -5.96 -21.60
CA GLY A 143 4.06 -5.94 -20.16
C GLY A 143 5.07 -6.71 -19.33
N THR A 144 6.14 -7.25 -19.90
CA THR A 144 7.25 -7.85 -19.14
C THR A 144 8.15 -6.76 -18.55
N VAL A 145 8.78 -7.04 -17.41
CA VAL A 145 9.77 -6.12 -16.80
C VAL A 145 10.95 -5.96 -17.75
N LYS A 146 11.21 -4.73 -18.16
CA LYS A 146 12.38 -4.36 -18.99
C LYS A 146 13.61 -4.14 -18.11
N ASP A 147 13.44 -3.33 -17.07
CA ASP A 147 14.53 -2.94 -16.18
C ASP A 147 13.98 -2.49 -14.82
N LYS A 148 14.85 -2.45 -13.82
CA LYS A 148 14.57 -1.90 -12.50
C LYS A 148 15.74 -1.08 -11.99
N ILE A 149 15.44 0.00 -11.27
CA ILE A 149 16.46 0.83 -10.63
C ILE A 149 15.94 1.33 -9.27
N VAL A 150 16.83 1.44 -8.31
CA VAL A 150 16.57 2.11 -7.03
C VAL A 150 17.30 3.45 -7.06
N ILE A 151 16.53 4.53 -6.93
CA ILE A 151 17.02 5.90 -6.96
C ILE A 151 16.90 6.46 -5.55
N ILE A 152 17.96 7.11 -5.05
CA ILE A 152 17.90 7.89 -3.80
C ILE A 152 17.27 9.23 -4.15
N ASP A 153 16.28 9.68 -3.39
CA ASP A 153 15.64 10.98 -3.59
C ASP A 153 16.64 12.10 -3.22
N PRO A 154 17.12 12.88 -4.20
CA PRO A 154 18.07 13.95 -3.93
C PRO A 154 17.43 15.15 -3.22
N SER A 155 16.08 15.23 -3.24
CA SER A 155 15.31 16.30 -2.57
C SER A 155 14.90 15.93 -1.15
N GLY A 156 15.36 14.76 -0.63
CA GLY A 156 15.09 14.34 0.73
C GLY A 156 15.44 15.44 1.72
N ASP A 157 14.43 15.91 2.45
CA ASP A 157 14.40 17.01 3.39
C ASP A 157 15.77 17.34 4.00
N SER A 158 16.39 18.38 3.48
CA SER A 158 17.27 19.18 4.32
C SER A 158 16.40 19.76 5.42
N PRO A 159 16.71 19.57 6.71
CA PRO A 159 16.04 20.31 7.76
C PRO A 159 16.13 21.79 7.37
N MET A 160 15.00 22.43 7.21
CA MET A 160 14.98 23.89 7.12
C MET A 160 15.52 24.40 8.46
N ASP A 161 16.71 25.03 8.41
CA ASP A 161 17.30 25.83 9.49
C ASP A 161 16.36 26.94 9.96
#